data_69eef15e7ef0666f87ff54d637a4d30a
#
_entry.id   69eef15e7ef0666f87ff54d637a4d30a
#
_cell.length_a   1.000
_cell.length_b   1.000
_cell.length_c   1.000
_cell.angle_alpha   90.00
_cell.angle_beta   90.00
_cell.angle_gamma   90.00
#
_symmetry.space_group_name_H-M   'P 1'
#
loop_
_entity.id
_entity.type
_entity.pdbx_description
1 polymer ?
#
loop_
_entity_poly.entity_id
_entity_poly.type
_entity_poly.pdbx_seq_one_letter_code
_entity_poly.pdbx_strand_id
1 'polypeptide(L)'
;MVDSLFAEYRFDYVVNFAAESHVDRSIENPQLFLITNILGTQNLLDCARRAWVMGKDEQGYPTWRKGVRYHQVSTDEVYGSLGAEGYFTETTPLCPHSPYSASKTSADLFVMAYHDTYKMPVTITRCSNNYGPYHFPEKLIPLIIKNILEGKHLPVYGDGSNVRDWLYVEDHCKAIDLVVREGQEGEVYNVGGHNEKTNLEIVKLTISTIHRLMTEHPEYRQVLKKRVKDENGEISIDWINEELITFVKDRLGHDQRYAIDPTKITNALGWYPETKFEVGIVKTIEWYLNNQAWVEEVTSGDYQGYYEKMYGK
;
A
#
# COMPACT_ATOMS: atom_id res chain seq x y z
N MET A 1 10.93 24.80 -1.22
CA MET A 1 11.69 23.53 -1.19
C MET A 1 11.55 22.76 -2.51
N VAL A 2 10.36 22.31 -2.94
CA VAL A 2 10.21 21.53 -4.21
C VAL A 2 10.65 22.35 -5.43
N ASP A 3 10.23 23.63 -5.55
CA ASP A 3 10.71 24.51 -6.63
C ASP A 3 12.23 24.65 -6.67
N SER A 4 12.87 24.71 -5.50
CA SER A 4 14.34 24.80 -5.42
C SER A 4 15.01 23.54 -5.97
N LEU A 5 14.43 22.35 -5.68
CA LEU A 5 14.94 21.07 -6.22
C LEU A 5 14.80 21.02 -7.76
N PHE A 6 13.65 21.46 -8.29
CA PHE A 6 13.46 21.52 -9.75
C PHE A 6 14.35 22.56 -10.45
N ALA A 7 14.74 23.63 -9.75
CA ALA A 7 15.69 24.62 -10.26
C ALA A 7 17.14 24.11 -10.22
N GLU A 8 17.48 23.31 -9.21
CA GLU A 8 18.82 22.76 -9.01
C GLU A 8 19.07 21.50 -9.89
N TYR A 9 18.04 20.64 -9.96
CA TYR A 9 18.13 19.35 -10.67
C TYR A 9 17.17 19.32 -11.85
N ARG A 10 17.64 18.79 -12.97
CA ARG A 10 16.84 18.63 -14.19
C ARG A 10 16.16 17.25 -14.19
N PHE A 11 15.08 17.09 -13.40
CA PHE A 11 14.32 15.84 -13.36
C PHE A 11 13.60 15.58 -14.67
N ASP A 12 13.65 14.34 -15.17
CA ASP A 12 12.85 13.86 -16.30
C ASP A 12 11.60 13.13 -15.83
N TYR A 13 11.67 12.47 -14.68
CA TYR A 13 10.57 11.73 -14.10
C TYR A 13 10.23 12.26 -12.71
N VAL A 14 8.93 12.31 -12.42
CA VAL A 14 8.39 12.48 -11.06
C VAL A 14 7.50 11.29 -10.77
N VAL A 15 7.86 10.48 -9.78
CA VAL A 15 7.04 9.37 -9.30
C VAL A 15 6.54 9.74 -7.91
N ASN A 16 5.25 10.03 -7.80
CA ASN A 16 4.67 10.47 -6.54
C ASN A 16 4.15 9.30 -5.70
N PHE A 17 4.95 8.88 -4.72
CA PHE A 17 4.58 7.95 -3.66
C PHE A 17 4.09 8.68 -2.40
N ALA A 18 4.33 9.99 -2.29
CA ALA A 18 4.06 10.74 -1.07
C ALA A 18 2.57 10.78 -0.78
N ALA A 19 2.18 10.20 0.35
CA ALA A 19 0.80 10.22 0.83
C ALA A 19 0.72 9.90 2.33
N GLU A 20 -0.25 10.49 3.00
CA GLU A 20 -0.83 9.88 4.20
C GLU A 20 -1.70 8.70 3.74
N SER A 21 -1.55 7.52 4.36
CA SER A 21 -2.11 6.27 3.83
C SER A 21 -2.85 5.39 4.84
N HIS A 22 -3.00 5.84 6.08
CA HIS A 22 -3.69 5.04 7.10
C HIS A 22 -5.14 5.49 7.26
N VAL A 23 -6.09 4.61 6.93
CA VAL A 23 -7.52 4.94 6.92
C VAL A 23 -7.99 5.44 8.29
N ASP A 24 -7.63 4.77 9.40
CA ASP A 24 -8.06 5.20 10.74
C ASP A 24 -7.55 6.60 11.08
N ARG A 25 -6.30 6.92 10.73
CA ARG A 25 -5.77 8.28 10.88
C ARG A 25 -6.52 9.30 10.03
N SER A 26 -7.02 8.90 8.85
CA SER A 26 -7.82 9.78 8.00
C SER A 26 -9.18 10.12 8.61
N ILE A 27 -9.76 9.20 9.38
CA ILE A 27 -11.01 9.42 10.12
C ILE A 27 -10.78 10.37 11.29
N GLU A 28 -9.64 10.24 11.98
CA GLU A 28 -9.29 11.12 13.11
C GLU A 28 -8.86 12.52 12.68
N ASN A 29 -8.07 12.65 11.60
CA ASN A 29 -7.52 13.92 11.11
C ASN A 29 -7.58 14.00 9.58
N PRO A 30 -8.76 14.20 9.00
CA PRO A 30 -8.93 14.26 7.55
C PRO A 30 -8.18 15.44 6.90
N GLN A 31 -7.98 16.55 7.61
CA GLN A 31 -7.29 17.72 7.08
C GLN A 31 -5.85 17.43 6.68
N LEU A 32 -5.15 16.60 7.43
CA LEU A 32 -3.78 16.20 7.07
C LEU A 32 -3.74 15.50 5.71
N PHE A 33 -4.74 14.67 5.41
CA PHE A 33 -4.86 13.95 4.13
C PHE A 33 -5.17 14.91 2.97
N LEU A 34 -5.97 15.95 3.19
CA LEU A 34 -6.21 16.99 2.17
C LEU A 34 -4.91 17.73 1.84
N ILE A 35 -4.15 18.13 2.85
CA ILE A 35 -2.90 18.88 2.66
C ILE A 35 -1.86 18.01 1.96
N THR A 36 -1.64 16.80 2.46
CA THR A 36 -0.58 15.92 1.94
C THR A 36 -0.95 15.35 0.57
N ASN A 37 -2.13 14.73 0.45
CA ASN A 37 -2.46 13.95 -0.73
C ASN A 37 -2.98 14.81 -1.90
N ILE A 38 -3.69 15.89 -1.62
CA ILE A 38 -4.28 16.76 -2.67
C ILE A 38 -3.37 17.94 -2.96
N LEU A 39 -3.12 18.80 -1.97
CA LEU A 39 -2.30 19.99 -2.18
C LEU A 39 -0.85 19.63 -2.49
N GLY A 40 -0.31 18.56 -1.85
CA GLY A 40 1.02 18.04 -2.17
C GLY A 40 1.13 17.56 -3.62
N THR A 41 0.14 16.80 -4.11
CA THR A 41 0.09 16.36 -5.51
C THR A 41 0.00 17.53 -6.47
N GLN A 42 -0.91 18.50 -6.21
CA GLN A 42 -1.05 19.69 -7.05
C GLN A 42 0.25 20.51 -7.09
N ASN A 43 0.92 20.66 -5.96
CA ASN A 43 2.20 21.38 -5.90
C ASN A 43 3.30 20.68 -6.75
N LEU A 44 3.41 19.34 -6.68
CA LEU A 44 4.35 18.58 -7.50
C LEU A 44 4.03 18.70 -8.99
N LEU A 45 2.75 18.62 -9.37
CA LEU A 45 2.28 18.80 -10.76
C LEU A 45 2.67 20.18 -11.28
N ASP A 46 2.45 21.24 -10.49
CA ASP A 46 2.80 22.60 -10.90
C ASP A 46 4.31 22.81 -11.02
N CYS A 47 5.12 22.26 -10.11
CA CYS A 47 6.58 22.35 -10.20
C CYS A 47 7.08 21.63 -11.46
N ALA A 48 6.59 20.40 -11.73
CA ALA A 48 6.93 19.64 -12.93
C ALA A 48 6.48 20.38 -14.21
N ARG A 49 5.26 20.92 -14.22
CA ARG A 49 4.71 21.69 -15.35
C ARG A 49 5.59 22.88 -15.67
N ARG A 50 5.97 23.69 -14.68
CA ARG A 50 6.85 24.85 -14.89
C ARG A 50 8.24 24.47 -15.39
N ALA A 51 8.79 23.35 -14.88
CA ALA A 51 10.14 22.89 -15.24
C ALA A 51 10.21 22.22 -16.63
N TRP A 52 9.10 21.66 -17.11
CA TRP A 52 9.08 20.86 -18.35
C TRP A 52 8.51 21.57 -19.55
N VAL A 53 7.78 22.68 -19.37
CA VAL A 53 7.18 23.43 -20.48
C VAL A 53 8.29 24.07 -21.34
N MET A 54 8.16 23.91 -22.67
CA MET A 54 9.10 24.45 -23.65
C MET A 54 8.54 25.60 -24.47
N GLY A 55 7.20 25.67 -24.57
CA GLY A 55 6.51 26.66 -25.37
C GLY A 55 5.03 26.31 -25.52
N LYS A 56 4.44 26.73 -26.62
CA LYS A 56 3.07 26.39 -27.01
C LYS A 56 3.01 25.93 -28.46
N ASP A 57 2.07 25.03 -28.75
CA ASP A 57 1.74 24.63 -30.12
C ASP A 57 0.85 25.67 -30.82
N GLU A 58 0.49 25.39 -32.08
CA GLU A 58 -0.38 26.24 -32.89
C GLU A 58 -1.80 26.40 -32.31
N GLN A 59 -2.25 25.47 -31.49
CA GLN A 59 -3.54 25.47 -30.80
C GLN A 59 -3.50 26.15 -29.44
N GLY A 60 -2.30 26.54 -28.96
CA GLY A 60 -2.08 27.21 -27.68
C GLY A 60 -1.83 26.28 -26.51
N TYR A 61 -1.78 24.96 -26.71
CA TYR A 61 -1.43 24.01 -25.65
C TYR A 61 0.08 24.05 -25.35
N PRO A 62 0.47 23.83 -24.10
CA PRO A 62 1.90 23.67 -23.73
C PRO A 62 2.58 22.56 -24.52
N THR A 63 3.79 22.81 -24.98
CA THR A 63 4.69 21.77 -25.50
C THR A 63 5.69 21.37 -24.42
N TRP A 64 6.00 20.10 -24.38
CA TRP A 64 6.77 19.51 -23.29
C TRP A 64 8.17 19.10 -23.71
N ARG A 65 9.10 19.16 -22.77
CA ARG A 65 10.42 18.58 -22.94
C ARG A 65 10.26 17.07 -23.23
N LYS A 66 10.99 16.57 -24.24
CA LYS A 66 10.90 15.17 -24.65
C LYS A 66 11.35 14.23 -23.51
N GLY A 67 10.60 13.17 -23.29
CA GLY A 67 10.92 12.09 -22.38
C GLY A 67 10.63 12.37 -20.90
N VAL A 68 9.90 13.46 -20.58
CA VAL A 68 9.44 13.73 -19.21
C VAL A 68 8.14 13.01 -18.92
N ARG A 69 7.92 12.64 -17.64
CA ARG A 69 6.68 12.02 -17.20
C ARG A 69 6.41 12.25 -15.71
N TYR A 70 5.18 12.56 -15.37
CA TYR A 70 4.65 12.51 -14.03
C TYR A 70 3.87 11.22 -13.83
N HIS A 71 4.20 10.46 -12.79
CA HIS A 71 3.50 9.25 -12.42
C HIS A 71 2.91 9.36 -11.03
N GLN A 72 1.62 9.07 -10.90
CA GLN A 72 0.90 9.02 -9.62
C GLN A 72 0.71 7.58 -9.18
N VAL A 73 1.21 7.24 -7.99
CA VAL A 73 0.89 5.97 -7.34
C VAL A 73 -0.40 6.15 -6.55
N SER A 74 -1.44 5.42 -6.92
CA SER A 74 -2.78 5.46 -6.33
C SER A 74 -3.20 4.10 -5.77
N THR A 75 -4.46 3.92 -5.47
CA THR A 75 -5.04 2.77 -4.78
C THR A 75 -6.36 2.35 -5.42
N ASP A 76 -6.74 1.08 -5.28
CA ASP A 76 -8.04 0.55 -5.66
C ASP A 76 -9.18 1.08 -4.77
N GLU A 77 -8.89 1.57 -3.57
CA GLU A 77 -9.87 2.16 -2.66
C GLU A 77 -10.62 3.38 -3.26
N VAL A 78 -10.09 3.97 -4.33
CA VAL A 78 -10.76 5.08 -5.06
C VAL A 78 -12.04 4.62 -5.75
N TYR A 79 -12.20 3.34 -6.02
CA TYR A 79 -13.39 2.77 -6.67
C TYR A 79 -14.57 2.52 -5.70
N GLY A 80 -14.32 2.48 -4.40
CA GLY A 80 -15.29 2.11 -3.39
C GLY A 80 -15.33 0.61 -3.11
N SER A 81 -16.49 0.05 -2.75
CA SER A 81 -16.65 -1.35 -2.36
C SER A 81 -17.36 -2.17 -3.42
N LEU A 82 -16.85 -3.38 -3.69
CA LEU A 82 -17.54 -4.39 -4.48
C LEU A 82 -18.51 -5.21 -3.62
N GLY A 83 -19.52 -5.77 -4.30
CA GLY A 83 -20.29 -6.89 -3.77
C GLY A 83 -19.51 -8.21 -3.82
N ALA A 84 -20.25 -9.33 -3.76
CA ALA A 84 -19.65 -10.67 -3.75
C ALA A 84 -18.90 -11.02 -5.04
N GLU A 85 -19.27 -10.42 -6.17
CA GLU A 85 -18.73 -10.72 -7.49
C GLU A 85 -18.25 -9.47 -8.22
N GLY A 86 -17.53 -9.66 -9.32
CA GLY A 86 -17.01 -8.61 -10.20
C GLY A 86 -15.62 -8.09 -9.80
N TYR A 87 -15.10 -7.20 -10.66
CA TYR A 87 -13.80 -6.56 -10.51
C TYR A 87 -13.89 -5.09 -10.89
N PHE A 88 -13.11 -4.25 -10.24
CA PHE A 88 -12.91 -2.89 -10.69
C PHE A 88 -12.01 -2.85 -11.93
N THR A 89 -12.48 -2.19 -12.97
CA THR A 89 -11.69 -1.84 -14.16
C THR A 89 -11.33 -0.36 -14.11
N GLU A 90 -10.43 0.09 -14.98
CA GLU A 90 -10.04 1.51 -15.04
C GLU A 90 -11.20 2.43 -15.46
N THR A 91 -12.26 1.88 -16.05
CA THR A 91 -13.49 2.59 -16.40
C THR A 91 -14.57 2.59 -15.33
N THR A 92 -14.35 1.87 -14.23
CA THR A 92 -15.27 1.87 -13.08
C THR A 92 -15.34 3.29 -12.48
N PRO A 93 -16.55 3.84 -12.24
CA PRO A 93 -16.70 5.14 -11.60
C PRO A 93 -16.04 5.19 -10.23
N LEU A 94 -15.41 6.32 -9.91
CA LEU A 94 -14.78 6.54 -8.62
C LEU A 94 -15.85 6.84 -7.56
N CYS A 95 -15.85 6.06 -6.47
CA CYS A 95 -16.85 6.17 -5.39
C CYS A 95 -16.19 5.90 -4.01
N PRO A 96 -15.25 6.75 -3.55
CA PRO A 96 -14.51 6.54 -2.30
C PRO A 96 -15.40 6.66 -1.06
N HIS A 97 -15.19 5.81 -0.04
CA HIS A 97 -16.00 5.79 1.18
C HIS A 97 -15.25 6.27 2.44
N SER A 98 -13.93 6.53 2.37
CA SER A 98 -13.14 7.06 3.48
C SER A 98 -12.49 8.41 3.15
N PRO A 99 -12.11 9.24 4.16
CA PRO A 99 -11.34 10.45 3.89
C PRO A 99 -10.01 10.18 3.18
N TYR A 100 -9.35 9.04 3.47
CA TYR A 100 -8.16 8.61 2.75
C TYR A 100 -8.46 8.36 1.27
N SER A 101 -9.42 7.47 0.97
CA SER A 101 -9.75 7.14 -0.43
C SER A 101 -10.27 8.36 -1.20
N ALA A 102 -11.05 9.24 -0.55
CA ALA A 102 -11.48 10.51 -1.15
C ALA A 102 -10.30 11.43 -1.49
N SER A 103 -9.28 11.52 -0.63
CA SER A 103 -8.08 12.31 -0.88
C SER A 103 -7.25 11.76 -2.04
N LYS A 104 -7.13 10.42 -2.15
CA LYS A 104 -6.44 9.75 -3.27
C LYS A 104 -7.21 9.92 -4.58
N THR A 105 -8.53 9.77 -4.55
CA THR A 105 -9.42 10.06 -5.70
C THR A 105 -9.23 11.49 -6.19
N SER A 106 -9.22 12.46 -5.28
CA SER A 106 -9.00 13.86 -5.63
C SER A 106 -7.63 14.08 -6.28
N ALA A 107 -6.58 13.45 -5.75
CA ALA A 107 -5.25 13.50 -6.35
C ALA A 107 -5.23 12.94 -7.78
N ASP A 108 -5.87 11.78 -8.01
CA ASP A 108 -6.00 11.18 -9.34
C ASP A 108 -6.72 12.12 -10.32
N LEU A 109 -7.82 12.75 -9.88
CA LEU A 109 -8.59 13.72 -10.69
C LEU A 109 -7.75 14.94 -11.03
N PHE A 110 -6.91 15.45 -10.12
CA PHE A 110 -5.97 16.54 -10.42
C PHE A 110 -4.93 16.12 -11.47
N VAL A 111 -4.38 14.93 -11.37
CA VAL A 111 -3.41 14.41 -12.37
C VAL A 111 -4.05 14.33 -13.74
N MET A 112 -5.28 13.78 -13.85
CA MET A 112 -6.00 13.68 -15.12
C MET A 112 -6.40 15.06 -15.65
N ALA A 113 -6.84 15.98 -14.78
CA ALA A 113 -7.15 17.35 -15.18
C ALA A 113 -5.95 18.11 -15.77
N TYR A 114 -4.74 17.86 -15.23
CA TYR A 114 -3.49 18.42 -15.81
C TYR A 114 -3.18 17.82 -17.19
N HIS A 115 -3.47 16.53 -17.40
CA HIS A 115 -3.38 15.94 -18.75
C HIS A 115 -4.39 16.58 -19.70
N ASP A 116 -5.67 16.63 -19.31
CA ASP A 116 -6.73 17.12 -20.20
C ASP A 116 -6.56 18.60 -20.54
N THR A 117 -6.22 19.42 -19.52
CA THR A 117 -6.10 20.88 -19.69
C THR A 117 -4.79 21.29 -20.35
N TYR A 118 -3.68 20.68 -19.98
CA TYR A 118 -2.35 21.10 -20.40
C TYR A 118 -1.66 20.09 -21.33
N LYS A 119 -2.28 18.96 -21.62
CA LYS A 119 -1.65 17.83 -22.33
C LYS A 119 -0.34 17.39 -21.67
N MET A 120 -0.30 17.51 -20.31
CA MET A 120 0.87 17.11 -19.55
C MET A 120 1.08 15.59 -19.64
N PRO A 121 2.32 15.10 -19.84
CA PRO A 121 2.61 13.67 -19.91
C PRO A 121 2.51 13.04 -18.51
N VAL A 122 1.38 12.44 -18.20
CA VAL A 122 1.09 11.81 -16.91
C VAL A 122 0.68 10.36 -17.09
N THR A 123 0.85 9.56 -16.03
CA THR A 123 0.29 8.21 -15.89
C THR A 123 -0.13 7.97 -14.45
N ILE A 124 -1.07 7.06 -14.22
CA ILE A 124 -1.53 6.65 -12.88
C ILE A 124 -1.48 5.13 -12.78
N THR A 125 -0.99 4.59 -11.67
CA THR A 125 -1.26 3.20 -11.28
C THR A 125 -2.20 3.17 -10.07
N ARG A 126 -3.21 2.30 -10.10
CA ARG A 126 -4.08 1.98 -8.96
C ARG A 126 -3.80 0.56 -8.54
N CYS A 127 -3.22 0.39 -7.36
CA CYS A 127 -2.81 -0.92 -6.89
C CYS A 127 -3.77 -1.49 -5.85
N SER A 128 -3.84 -2.81 -5.78
CA SER A 128 -4.42 -3.55 -4.67
C SER A 128 -3.54 -3.53 -3.42
N ASN A 129 -3.96 -4.20 -2.34
CA ASN A 129 -3.25 -4.18 -1.07
C ASN A 129 -1.84 -4.76 -1.20
N ASN A 130 -0.83 -3.95 -0.91
CA ASN A 130 0.56 -4.37 -0.96
C ASN A 130 0.97 -5.12 0.30
N TYR A 131 1.90 -6.07 0.16
CA TYR A 131 2.60 -6.72 1.27
C TYR A 131 4.03 -7.06 0.85
N GLY A 132 4.93 -7.19 1.83
CA GLY A 132 6.34 -7.49 1.56
C GLY A 132 7.28 -6.79 2.54
N PRO A 133 8.58 -6.77 2.23
CA PRO A 133 9.60 -6.02 2.96
C PRO A 133 9.25 -4.54 3.14
N TYR A 134 9.74 -3.94 4.23
CA TYR A 134 9.62 -2.50 4.54
C TYR A 134 8.19 -1.97 4.69
N HIS A 135 7.17 -2.83 4.78
CA HIS A 135 5.80 -2.39 5.02
C HIS A 135 5.66 -1.93 6.48
N PHE A 136 5.20 -0.69 6.69
CA PHE A 136 5.16 -0.07 8.03
C PHE A 136 4.25 -0.86 8.98
N PRO A 137 4.68 -1.14 10.23
CA PRO A 137 4.00 -2.04 11.17
C PRO A 137 2.65 -1.58 11.76
N GLU A 138 1.99 -0.58 11.17
CA GLU A 138 0.58 -0.25 11.40
C GLU A 138 -0.37 -0.97 10.43
N LYS A 139 0.16 -1.55 9.35
CA LYS A 139 -0.61 -2.29 8.35
C LYS A 139 -0.78 -3.75 8.76
N LEU A 140 -1.84 -4.42 8.28
CA LEU A 140 -2.31 -5.71 8.78
C LEU A 140 -1.20 -6.75 8.95
N ILE A 141 -0.53 -7.16 7.88
CA ILE A 141 0.46 -8.25 7.92
C ILE A 141 1.63 -7.93 8.86
N PRO A 142 2.34 -6.81 8.73
CA PRO A 142 3.45 -6.52 9.64
C PRO A 142 3.01 -6.25 11.08
N LEU A 143 1.80 -5.73 11.32
CA LEU A 143 1.23 -5.59 12.65
C LEU A 143 1.04 -6.97 13.33
N ILE A 144 0.46 -7.93 12.60
CA ILE A 144 0.27 -9.30 13.08
C ILE A 144 1.61 -9.96 13.39
N ILE A 145 2.59 -9.86 12.49
CA ILE A 145 3.95 -10.39 12.72
C ILE A 145 4.53 -9.79 14.00
N LYS A 146 4.53 -8.45 14.12
CA LYS A 146 5.08 -7.74 15.29
C LYS A 146 4.39 -8.18 16.59
N ASN A 147 3.06 -8.26 16.59
CA ASN A 147 2.30 -8.66 17.77
C ASN A 147 2.60 -10.09 18.19
N ILE A 148 2.72 -11.04 17.25
CA ILE A 148 3.16 -12.40 17.55
C ILE A 148 4.55 -12.37 18.21
N LEU A 149 5.53 -11.67 17.66
CA LEU A 149 6.87 -11.60 18.21
C LEU A 149 6.90 -11.00 19.62
N GLU A 150 5.99 -10.08 19.92
CA GLU A 150 5.84 -9.47 21.25
C GLU A 150 4.94 -10.27 22.21
N GLY A 151 4.29 -11.34 21.74
CA GLY A 151 3.33 -12.14 22.51
C GLY A 151 2.02 -11.40 22.84
N LYS A 152 1.63 -10.48 21.97
CA LYS A 152 0.40 -9.67 22.07
C LYS A 152 -0.76 -10.32 21.32
N HIS A 153 -1.99 -9.90 21.66
CA HIS A 153 -3.18 -10.27 20.91
C HIS A 153 -3.17 -9.70 19.49
N LEU A 154 -3.86 -10.40 18.59
CA LEU A 154 -3.97 -10.05 17.17
C LEU A 154 -5.35 -9.44 16.90
N PRO A 155 -5.47 -8.12 16.79
CA PRO A 155 -6.75 -7.47 16.57
C PRO A 155 -7.29 -7.76 15.18
N VAL A 156 -8.53 -8.24 15.10
CA VAL A 156 -9.28 -8.45 13.86
C VAL A 156 -10.54 -7.59 13.90
N TYR A 157 -10.69 -6.67 12.95
CA TYR A 157 -11.87 -5.81 12.86
C TYR A 157 -13.12 -6.60 12.46
N GLY A 158 -14.25 -6.34 13.14
CA GLY A 158 -15.51 -7.03 12.89
C GLY A 158 -15.38 -8.53 13.08
N ASP A 159 -15.79 -9.29 12.08
CA ASP A 159 -15.63 -10.76 12.00
C ASP A 159 -14.44 -11.18 11.13
N GLY A 160 -13.72 -10.22 10.54
CA GLY A 160 -12.59 -10.47 9.66
C GLY A 160 -12.97 -10.93 8.24
N SER A 161 -14.23 -10.84 7.85
CA SER A 161 -14.74 -11.29 6.54
C SER A 161 -14.41 -10.36 5.37
N ASN A 162 -13.89 -9.14 5.64
CA ASN A 162 -13.51 -8.20 4.58
C ASN A 162 -12.44 -8.83 3.67
N VAL A 163 -12.69 -8.79 2.36
CA VAL A 163 -11.83 -9.38 1.34
C VAL A 163 -10.92 -8.33 0.72
N ARG A 164 -9.65 -8.67 0.55
CA ARG A 164 -8.64 -7.83 -0.11
C ARG A 164 -7.88 -8.67 -1.14
N ASP A 165 -7.54 -8.05 -2.26
CA ASP A 165 -6.56 -8.59 -3.20
C ASP A 165 -5.15 -8.19 -2.73
N TRP A 166 -4.22 -9.15 -2.70
CA TRP A 166 -2.87 -8.97 -2.14
C TRP A 166 -1.81 -9.04 -3.21
N LEU A 167 -1.05 -7.96 -3.34
CA LEU A 167 0.02 -7.78 -4.32
C LEU A 167 1.38 -7.72 -3.64
N TYR A 168 2.30 -8.59 -4.05
CA TYR A 168 3.67 -8.55 -3.53
C TYR A 168 4.39 -7.30 -3.98
N VAL A 169 5.07 -6.63 -3.07
CA VAL A 169 5.60 -5.27 -3.29
C VAL A 169 6.61 -5.18 -4.44
N GLU A 170 7.43 -6.23 -4.67
CA GLU A 170 8.37 -6.24 -5.78
C GLU A 170 7.66 -6.28 -7.14
N ASP A 171 6.55 -7.03 -7.24
CA ASP A 171 5.75 -7.06 -8.46
C ASP A 171 5.08 -5.71 -8.72
N HIS A 172 4.63 -5.02 -7.67
CA HIS A 172 4.13 -3.65 -7.78
C HIS A 172 5.22 -2.67 -8.24
N CYS A 173 6.43 -2.75 -7.68
CA CYS A 173 7.55 -1.91 -8.10
C CYS A 173 7.90 -2.11 -9.59
N LYS A 174 7.87 -3.37 -10.07
CA LYS A 174 8.05 -3.68 -11.50
C LYS A 174 6.96 -3.04 -12.36
N ALA A 175 5.70 -3.09 -11.92
CA ALA A 175 4.59 -2.45 -12.63
C ALA A 175 4.77 -0.93 -12.72
N ILE A 176 5.14 -0.28 -11.62
CA ILE A 176 5.39 1.17 -11.59
C ILE A 176 6.53 1.54 -12.55
N ASP A 177 7.67 0.85 -12.47
CA ASP A 177 8.83 1.12 -13.36
C ASP A 177 8.44 0.98 -14.83
N LEU A 178 7.69 -0.08 -15.17
CA LEU A 178 7.22 -0.33 -16.52
C LEU A 178 6.25 0.76 -17.01
N VAL A 179 5.27 1.15 -16.20
CA VAL A 179 4.32 2.21 -16.57
C VAL A 179 4.99 3.57 -16.67
N VAL A 180 5.97 3.86 -15.82
CA VAL A 180 6.77 5.10 -15.92
C VAL A 180 7.53 5.17 -17.24
N ARG A 181 8.08 4.05 -17.72
CA ARG A 181 8.89 4.01 -18.94
C ARG A 181 8.06 3.88 -20.22
N GLU A 182 7.06 3.02 -20.21
CA GLU A 182 6.39 2.53 -21.42
C GLU A 182 4.88 2.79 -21.44
N GLY A 183 4.29 3.21 -20.30
CA GLY A 183 2.85 3.49 -20.23
C GLY A 183 2.44 4.61 -21.18
N GLN A 184 1.24 4.50 -21.74
CA GLN A 184 0.66 5.55 -22.59
C GLN A 184 0.30 6.78 -21.73
N GLU A 185 0.64 7.97 -22.24
CA GLU A 185 0.32 9.23 -21.56
C GLU A 185 -1.20 9.44 -21.44
N GLY A 186 -1.62 9.95 -20.28
CA GLY A 186 -3.04 10.15 -19.95
C GLY A 186 -3.75 8.88 -19.51
N GLU A 187 -3.06 7.75 -19.38
CA GLU A 187 -3.71 6.48 -19.05
C GLU A 187 -3.56 6.09 -17.57
N VAL A 188 -4.57 5.38 -17.09
CA VAL A 188 -4.62 4.73 -15.78
C VAL A 188 -4.44 3.24 -15.97
N TYR A 189 -3.68 2.60 -15.08
CA TYR A 189 -3.45 1.16 -15.07
C TYR A 189 -3.76 0.56 -13.69
N ASN A 190 -4.65 -0.42 -13.66
CA ASN A 190 -4.87 -1.24 -12.48
C ASN A 190 -3.74 -2.25 -12.31
N VAL A 191 -3.27 -2.43 -11.06
CA VAL A 191 -2.16 -3.33 -10.71
C VAL A 191 -2.62 -4.23 -9.56
N GLY A 192 -3.09 -5.44 -9.87
CA GLY A 192 -3.66 -6.40 -8.92
C GLY A 192 -2.85 -7.68 -8.78
N GLY A 193 -3.00 -8.33 -7.63
CA GLY A 193 -2.27 -9.56 -7.30
C GLY A 193 -2.99 -10.85 -7.71
N HIS A 194 -4.29 -10.80 -7.99
CA HIS A 194 -5.16 -11.97 -8.15
C HIS A 194 -5.11 -12.93 -6.93
N ASN A 195 -4.92 -12.38 -5.74
CA ASN A 195 -4.80 -13.12 -4.48
C ASN A 195 -5.84 -12.63 -3.47
N GLU A 196 -7.12 -12.80 -3.77
CA GLU A 196 -8.20 -12.42 -2.87
C GLU A 196 -8.21 -13.31 -1.63
N LYS A 197 -8.15 -12.71 -0.44
CA LYS A 197 -8.27 -13.39 0.85
C LYS A 197 -8.98 -12.50 1.85
N THR A 198 -9.71 -13.13 2.77
CA THR A 198 -10.28 -12.42 3.91
C THR A 198 -9.20 -12.00 4.89
N ASN A 199 -9.47 -10.95 5.66
CA ASN A 199 -8.55 -10.51 6.71
C ASN A 199 -8.27 -11.64 7.73
N LEU A 200 -9.30 -12.43 8.07
CA LEU A 200 -9.14 -13.55 9.00
C LEU A 200 -8.25 -14.66 8.41
N GLU A 201 -8.39 -14.99 7.13
CA GLU A 201 -7.49 -15.94 6.45
C GLU A 201 -6.04 -15.47 6.48
N ILE A 202 -5.79 -14.17 6.24
CA ILE A 202 -4.44 -13.59 6.33
C ILE A 202 -3.85 -13.76 7.73
N VAL A 203 -4.62 -13.47 8.77
CA VAL A 203 -4.17 -13.61 10.17
C VAL A 203 -3.81 -15.05 10.48
N LYS A 204 -4.70 -15.99 10.16
CA LYS A 204 -4.46 -17.44 10.39
C LYS A 204 -3.25 -17.96 9.60
N LEU A 205 -3.12 -17.55 8.35
CA LEU A 205 -2.00 -17.95 7.51
C LEU A 205 -0.66 -17.37 8.01
N THR A 206 -0.68 -16.15 8.53
CA THR A 206 0.50 -15.54 9.15
C THR A 206 0.92 -16.30 10.42
N ILE A 207 -0.03 -16.64 11.30
CA ILE A 207 0.22 -17.44 12.50
C ILE A 207 0.86 -18.79 12.13
N SER A 208 0.20 -19.54 11.25
CA SER A 208 0.67 -20.89 10.87
C SER A 208 2.02 -20.86 10.18
N THR A 209 2.29 -19.84 9.36
CA THR A 209 3.57 -19.68 8.67
C THR A 209 4.70 -19.35 9.65
N ILE A 210 4.48 -18.44 10.62
CA ILE A 210 5.46 -18.12 11.66
C ILE A 210 5.75 -19.38 12.51
N HIS A 211 4.71 -20.10 12.95
CA HIS A 211 4.87 -21.31 13.73
C HIS A 211 5.68 -22.35 12.97
N ARG A 212 5.39 -22.59 11.69
CA ARG A 212 6.13 -23.51 10.82
C ARG A 212 7.59 -23.08 10.66
N LEU A 213 7.85 -21.81 10.32
CA LEU A 213 9.22 -21.29 10.17
C LEU A 213 10.05 -21.44 11.44
N MET A 214 9.47 -21.16 12.61
CA MET A 214 10.16 -21.34 13.90
C MET A 214 10.29 -22.80 14.33
N THR A 215 9.56 -23.72 13.72
CA THR A 215 9.74 -25.18 13.88
C THR A 215 10.88 -25.67 13.00
N GLU A 216 10.89 -25.27 11.73
CA GLU A 216 11.88 -25.65 10.73
C GLU A 216 13.25 -24.98 11.00
N HIS A 217 13.23 -23.75 11.55
CA HIS A 217 14.37 -22.87 11.81
C HIS A 217 14.34 -22.37 13.28
N PRO A 218 14.76 -23.18 14.26
CA PRO A 218 14.69 -22.82 15.68
C PRO A 218 15.44 -21.54 16.06
N GLU A 219 16.43 -21.12 15.27
CA GLU A 219 17.16 -19.86 15.44
C GLU A 219 16.24 -18.64 15.40
N TYR A 220 15.12 -18.66 14.66
CA TYR A 220 14.15 -17.59 14.63
C TYR A 220 13.43 -17.38 15.97
N ARG A 221 13.40 -18.37 16.86
CA ARG A 221 12.79 -18.21 18.19
C ARG A 221 13.50 -17.16 19.06
N GLN A 222 14.76 -16.83 18.75
CA GLN A 222 15.53 -15.83 19.48
C GLN A 222 14.95 -14.39 19.37
N VAL A 223 14.19 -14.09 18.31
CA VAL A 223 13.57 -12.76 18.15
C VAL A 223 12.26 -12.60 18.96
N LEU A 224 11.75 -13.70 19.55
CA LEU A 224 10.56 -13.64 20.41
C LEU A 224 10.85 -12.85 21.69
N LYS A 225 10.04 -11.83 21.97
CA LYS A 225 10.10 -11.08 23.23
C LYS A 225 9.41 -11.84 24.37
N LYS A 226 8.31 -12.56 24.07
CA LYS A 226 7.67 -13.50 25.01
C LYS A 226 8.44 -14.83 25.01
N ARG A 227 9.14 -15.11 26.08
CA ARG A 227 9.97 -16.30 26.25
C ARG A 227 9.36 -17.28 27.23
N VAL A 228 8.48 -18.14 26.77
CA VAL A 228 7.96 -19.28 27.50
C VAL A 228 8.91 -20.45 27.24
N LYS A 229 9.32 -21.15 28.29
CA LYS A 229 10.17 -22.35 28.15
C LYS A 229 9.33 -23.61 28.22
N ASP A 230 9.66 -24.61 27.40
CA ASP A 230 9.10 -25.95 27.47
C ASP A 230 9.78 -26.80 28.59
N GLU A 231 9.40 -28.05 28.71
CA GLU A 231 9.94 -29.00 29.66
C GLU A 231 11.46 -29.29 29.47
N ASN A 232 12.00 -29.05 28.29
CA ASN A 232 13.40 -29.21 27.94
C ASN A 232 14.21 -27.92 28.17
N GLY A 233 13.57 -26.83 28.59
CA GLY A 233 14.16 -25.51 28.80
C GLY A 233 14.38 -24.69 27.50
N GLU A 234 13.83 -25.16 26.38
CA GLU A 234 13.83 -24.46 25.07
C GLU A 234 12.74 -23.42 24.99
N ILE A 235 12.87 -22.45 24.07
CA ILE A 235 11.81 -21.44 23.84
C ILE A 235 10.64 -22.13 23.14
N SER A 236 9.52 -22.31 23.86
CA SER A 236 8.28 -22.86 23.31
C SER A 236 7.59 -21.85 22.38
N ILE A 237 7.00 -22.38 21.32
CA ILE A 237 6.18 -21.66 20.35
C ILE A 237 4.71 -22.14 20.33
N ASP A 238 4.31 -23.05 21.22
CA ASP A 238 2.95 -23.65 21.26
C ASP A 238 1.86 -22.62 21.47
N TRP A 239 2.21 -21.49 22.11
CA TRP A 239 1.34 -20.36 22.32
C TRP A 239 1.11 -19.50 21.05
N ILE A 240 1.88 -19.74 19.96
CA ILE A 240 1.68 -19.08 18.66
C ILE A 240 0.60 -19.85 17.91
N ASN A 241 -0.65 -19.56 18.23
CA ASN A 241 -1.82 -20.22 17.67
C ASN A 241 -3.00 -19.25 17.53
N GLU A 242 -4.16 -19.72 17.09
CA GLU A 242 -5.34 -18.89 16.83
C GLU A 242 -5.97 -18.28 18.13
N GLU A 243 -5.59 -18.73 19.31
CA GLU A 243 -6.05 -18.13 20.59
C GLU A 243 -5.53 -16.70 20.78
N LEU A 244 -4.51 -16.29 20.02
CA LEU A 244 -4.05 -14.90 19.99
C LEU A 244 -5.05 -13.96 19.33
N ILE A 245 -5.98 -14.46 18.50
CA ILE A 245 -6.94 -13.64 17.76
C ILE A 245 -7.92 -13.00 18.73
N THR A 246 -8.11 -11.69 18.59
CA THR A 246 -9.10 -10.92 19.35
C THR A 246 -9.93 -10.09 18.38
N PHE A 247 -11.23 -10.37 18.32
CA PHE A 247 -12.14 -9.58 17.52
C PHE A 247 -12.40 -8.23 18.20
N VAL A 248 -12.23 -7.15 17.43
CA VAL A 248 -12.45 -5.79 17.90
C VAL A 248 -13.59 -5.13 17.12
N LYS A 249 -14.10 -3.99 17.63
CA LYS A 249 -15.16 -3.25 16.94
C LYS A 249 -14.73 -2.90 15.53
N ASP A 250 -15.65 -3.09 14.57
CA ASP A 250 -15.34 -2.81 13.19
C ASP A 250 -15.14 -1.31 12.93
N ARG A 251 -14.37 -1.01 11.87
CA ARG A 251 -14.06 0.32 11.40
C ARG A 251 -15.29 0.98 10.79
N LEU A 252 -15.43 2.29 10.96
CA LEU A 252 -16.47 3.07 10.29
C LEU A 252 -16.18 3.15 8.77
N GLY A 253 -17.20 2.88 7.95
CA GLY A 253 -17.05 2.91 6.49
C GLY A 253 -16.10 1.83 5.96
N HIS A 254 -16.05 0.67 6.61
CA HIS A 254 -15.16 -0.43 6.22
C HIS A 254 -15.71 -1.15 4.98
N ASP A 255 -15.07 -0.94 3.86
CA ASP A 255 -15.46 -1.58 2.60
C ASP A 255 -15.35 -3.10 2.67
N GLN A 256 -16.34 -3.80 2.11
CA GLN A 256 -16.45 -5.24 2.23
C GLN A 256 -15.41 -5.96 1.36
N ARG A 257 -15.27 -5.58 0.09
CA ARG A 257 -14.40 -6.28 -0.85
C ARG A 257 -13.72 -5.33 -1.84
N TYR A 258 -12.43 -5.56 -2.05
CA TYR A 258 -11.66 -4.99 -3.15
C TYR A 258 -11.10 -6.11 -4.02
N ALA A 259 -11.32 -5.98 -5.32
CA ALA A 259 -10.69 -6.81 -6.33
C ALA A 259 -10.58 -6.01 -7.63
N ILE A 260 -9.40 -5.97 -8.22
CA ILE A 260 -9.16 -5.18 -9.43
C ILE A 260 -8.76 -6.07 -10.59
N ASP A 261 -9.11 -5.63 -11.80
CA ASP A 261 -8.75 -6.29 -13.05
C ASP A 261 -7.48 -5.65 -13.64
N PRO A 262 -6.34 -6.34 -13.67
CA PRO A 262 -5.10 -5.85 -14.26
C PRO A 262 -4.98 -6.19 -15.76
N THR A 263 -6.04 -6.63 -16.44
CA THR A 263 -6.01 -7.06 -17.85
C THR A 263 -5.44 -5.98 -18.77
N LYS A 264 -5.70 -4.70 -18.50
CA LYS A 264 -5.20 -3.59 -19.30
C LYS A 264 -3.67 -3.50 -19.28
N ILE A 265 -3.05 -3.51 -18.10
CA ILE A 265 -1.58 -3.45 -18.00
C ILE A 265 -0.94 -4.70 -18.59
N THR A 266 -1.56 -5.87 -18.41
CA THR A 266 -1.09 -7.12 -19.02
C THR A 266 -1.09 -7.05 -20.54
N ASN A 267 -2.21 -6.63 -21.13
CA ASN A 267 -2.34 -6.56 -22.59
C ASN A 267 -1.49 -5.46 -23.23
N ALA A 268 -1.39 -4.30 -22.58
CA ALA A 268 -0.69 -3.16 -23.11
C ALA A 268 0.83 -3.23 -22.92
N LEU A 269 1.29 -3.75 -21.79
CA LEU A 269 2.69 -3.67 -21.36
C LEU A 269 3.31 -5.03 -21.02
N GLY A 270 2.54 -6.14 -21.06
CA GLY A 270 3.03 -7.49 -20.77
C GLY A 270 3.29 -7.77 -19.29
N TRP A 271 2.88 -6.88 -18.38
CA TRP A 271 3.07 -7.10 -16.95
C TRP A 271 2.00 -8.05 -16.37
N TYR A 272 2.42 -8.90 -15.45
CA TYR A 272 1.54 -9.72 -14.61
C TYR A 272 2.20 -9.96 -13.23
N PRO A 273 1.42 -10.22 -12.16
CA PRO A 273 1.99 -10.54 -10.85
C PRO A 273 2.66 -11.92 -10.87
N GLU A 274 3.96 -11.97 -10.62
CA GLU A 274 4.76 -13.20 -10.67
C GLU A 274 4.71 -13.98 -9.34
N THR A 275 4.49 -13.27 -8.23
CA THR A 275 4.60 -13.83 -6.88
C THR A 275 3.25 -14.30 -6.37
N LYS A 276 3.08 -15.63 -6.25
CA LYS A 276 1.92 -16.22 -5.57
C LYS A 276 1.94 -15.86 -4.09
N PHE A 277 0.75 -15.66 -3.49
CA PHE A 277 0.65 -15.23 -2.09
C PHE A 277 1.36 -16.17 -1.12
N GLU A 278 1.24 -17.49 -1.30
CA GLU A 278 1.84 -18.51 -0.45
C GLU A 278 3.38 -18.45 -0.42
N VAL A 279 4.01 -17.97 -1.50
CA VAL A 279 5.45 -17.74 -1.60
C VAL A 279 5.81 -16.37 -1.01
N GLY A 280 5.07 -15.35 -1.38
CA GLY A 280 5.33 -13.97 -0.94
C GLY A 280 5.18 -13.77 0.56
N ILE A 281 4.20 -14.44 1.21
CA ILE A 281 4.00 -14.33 2.66
C ILE A 281 5.18 -14.93 3.44
N VAL A 282 5.75 -16.05 2.97
CA VAL A 282 6.95 -16.65 3.58
C VAL A 282 8.12 -15.68 3.49
N LYS A 283 8.42 -15.16 2.28
CA LYS A 283 9.49 -14.16 2.09
C LYS A 283 9.28 -12.93 2.98
N THR A 284 8.02 -12.47 3.11
CA THR A 284 7.68 -11.33 3.96
C THR A 284 7.99 -11.61 5.41
N ILE A 285 7.52 -12.73 5.95
CA ILE A 285 7.74 -13.10 7.34
C ILE A 285 9.24 -13.29 7.63
N GLU A 286 9.97 -14.02 6.79
CA GLU A 286 11.42 -14.20 6.92
C GLU A 286 12.15 -12.86 6.93
N TRP A 287 11.72 -11.91 6.08
CA TRP A 287 12.31 -10.58 6.08
C TRP A 287 12.14 -9.89 7.44
N TYR A 288 10.91 -9.91 8.03
CA TYR A 288 10.68 -9.31 9.35
C TYR A 288 11.45 -10.04 10.44
N LEU A 289 11.54 -11.37 10.42
CA LEU A 289 12.33 -12.14 11.39
C LEU A 289 13.83 -11.77 11.37
N ASN A 290 14.36 -11.46 10.19
CA ASN A 290 15.77 -11.10 9.99
C ASN A 290 16.08 -9.60 10.14
N ASN A 291 15.08 -8.71 10.20
CA ASN A 291 15.28 -7.26 10.19
C ASN A 291 14.66 -6.57 11.42
N GLN A 292 14.84 -7.14 12.61
CA GLN A 292 14.27 -6.62 13.85
C GLN A 292 14.75 -5.20 14.19
N ALA A 293 16.02 -4.87 13.90
CA ALA A 293 16.55 -3.52 14.13
C ALA A 293 15.75 -2.45 13.35
N TRP A 294 15.40 -2.72 12.09
CA TRP A 294 14.54 -1.82 11.31
C TRP A 294 13.14 -1.70 11.92
N VAL A 295 12.54 -2.83 12.34
CA VAL A 295 11.22 -2.83 12.98
C VAL A 295 11.23 -1.99 14.25
N GLU A 296 12.25 -2.13 15.08
CA GLU A 296 12.41 -1.35 16.33
C GLU A 296 12.58 0.14 16.06
N GLU A 297 13.39 0.51 15.06
CA GLU A 297 13.61 1.89 14.66
C GLU A 297 12.29 2.58 14.23
N VAL A 298 11.55 1.97 13.29
CA VAL A 298 10.33 2.58 12.74
C VAL A 298 9.13 2.53 13.70
N THR A 299 9.16 1.68 14.73
CA THR A 299 8.11 1.58 15.75
C THR A 299 8.45 2.31 17.05
N SER A 300 9.53 3.07 17.08
CA SER A 300 9.88 3.94 18.20
C SER A 300 9.07 5.25 18.20
N GLY A 301 9.04 5.96 19.34
CA GLY A 301 8.44 7.29 19.44
C GLY A 301 6.93 7.32 19.22
N ASP A 302 6.46 8.16 18.29
CA ASP A 302 5.02 8.46 18.06
C ASP A 302 4.18 7.24 17.70
N TYR A 303 4.78 6.21 17.10
CA TYR A 303 4.08 4.95 16.80
C TYR A 303 3.54 4.27 18.04
N GLN A 304 4.30 4.25 19.15
CA GLN A 304 3.89 3.59 20.39
C GLN A 304 2.63 4.25 20.98
N GLY A 305 2.61 5.58 21.02
CA GLY A 305 1.45 6.34 21.47
C GLY A 305 0.20 6.08 20.61
N TYR A 306 0.37 6.00 19.29
CA TYR A 306 -0.73 5.65 18.38
C TYR A 306 -1.23 4.21 18.61
N TYR A 307 -0.31 3.24 18.74
CA TYR A 307 -0.66 1.83 18.98
C TYR A 307 -1.45 1.66 20.28
N GLU A 308 -1.00 2.28 21.38
CA GLU A 308 -1.68 2.23 22.68
C GLU A 308 -3.09 2.83 22.61
N LYS A 309 -3.28 3.93 21.91
CA LYS A 309 -4.58 4.58 21.70
C LYS A 309 -5.56 3.67 20.95
N MET A 310 -5.11 2.94 19.92
CA MET A 310 -5.97 2.11 19.08
C MET A 310 -6.23 0.72 19.66
N TYR A 311 -5.27 0.12 20.32
CA TYR A 311 -5.28 -1.30 20.72
C TYR A 311 -4.94 -1.54 22.20
N GLY A 312 -4.49 -0.53 22.94
CA GLY A 312 -4.23 -0.60 24.38
C GLY A 312 -5.55 -0.63 25.15
N LYS A 313 -5.85 -1.74 25.81
CA LYS A 313 -6.91 -1.87 26.81
C LYS A 313 -6.32 -2.39 28.09
#